data_9c2af9af911ec373a51e8e5211e7aad5
#
_entry.id   9c2af9af911ec373a51e8e5211e7aad5
#
_cell.length_a   1.000
_cell.length_b   1.000
_cell.length_c   1.000
_cell.angle_alpha   90.00
_cell.angle_beta   90.00
_cell.angle_gamma   90.00
#
_symmetry.space_group_name_H-M   'P 1'
#
loop_
_entity.id
_entity.type
_entity.pdbx_description
1 polymer ?
#
loop_
_entity_poly.entity_id
_entity_poly.type
_entity_poly.pdbx_seq_one_letter_code
_entity_poly.pdbx_strand_id
1 'polypeptide(L)'
;IYKIILIYGETAFPTVCSALQIYSLMKLKTLICATTAFWACCSCTSGELSPVDYVDPFIGTGFHGHTYPGATVPFGAVQLSPDTRAGNWDACSGYHYNDTTLKGFSHTHLSGTGCIDLGDILFRPTTLKPDLTTESIYQPAAFSHKDEDASAGYYSVVLKEEGIKAELTVTAHAGMHRYTFPSGKEASIIIDLTHLLDNEYIYEAELEQTAANEITGMRRTRGWTDNQYVYFVAQFSKPFQAIDFIQNKKMVAAGVKL
;
A
#
# COMPACT_ATOMS: atom_id res chain seq x y z
N ILE A 1 -4.58 13.60 6.53
CA ILE A 1 -3.53 12.67 6.07
C ILE A 1 -3.41 11.56 7.11
N TYR A 2 -3.53 10.33 6.66
CA TYR A 2 -3.35 9.14 7.48
C TYR A 2 -2.23 8.29 6.92
N LYS A 3 -1.43 7.72 7.79
CA LYS A 3 -0.31 6.85 7.44
C LYS A 3 -0.50 5.50 8.11
N ILE A 4 -0.22 4.44 7.39
CA ILE A 4 -0.27 3.07 7.87
C ILE A 4 1.04 2.40 7.48
N ILE A 5 1.62 1.67 8.40
CA ILE A 5 2.81 0.87 8.17
C ILE A 5 2.41 -0.58 8.43
N LEU A 6 2.57 -1.43 7.44
CA LEU A 6 2.46 -2.88 7.61
C LEU A 6 3.85 -3.47 7.66
N ILE A 7 4.06 -4.32 8.65
CA ILE A 7 5.32 -5.03 8.88
C ILE A 7 5.02 -6.51 8.73
N TYR A 8 5.75 -7.20 7.87
CA TYR A 8 5.65 -8.63 7.64
C TYR A 8 6.80 -9.36 8.33
N GLY A 9 6.50 -10.49 8.96
CA GLY A 9 7.51 -11.31 9.62
C GLY A 9 7.19 -12.80 9.57
N GLU A 10 8.22 -13.62 9.42
CA GLU A 10 8.11 -15.10 9.40
C GLU A 10 8.21 -15.75 10.78
N THR A 11 8.56 -15.01 11.84
CA THR A 11 8.75 -15.56 13.19
C THR A 11 8.38 -14.56 14.29
N ALA A 12 8.01 -15.11 15.46
CA ALA A 12 7.62 -14.40 16.67
C ALA A 12 8.60 -13.29 17.06
N PHE A 13 8.06 -12.15 17.41
CA PHE A 13 8.68 -10.87 17.68
C PHE A 13 9.86 -10.89 18.66
N PRO A 14 10.94 -10.17 18.38
CA PRO A 14 11.67 -9.48 19.39
C PRO A 14 11.19 -8.03 19.49
N THR A 15 10.99 -7.61 20.71
CA THR A 15 10.60 -6.28 21.18
C THR A 15 11.37 -5.17 20.47
N VAL A 16 10.68 -4.33 19.70
CA VAL A 16 11.27 -3.10 19.16
C VAL A 16 11.35 -2.08 20.29
N CYS A 17 12.50 -2.00 20.91
CA CYS A 17 12.84 -0.95 21.84
C CYS A 17 13.74 0.09 21.14
N SER A 18 13.35 1.37 21.26
CA SER A 18 14.17 2.57 21.12
C SER A 18 14.76 2.93 19.75
N ALA A 19 14.04 3.80 19.04
CA ALA A 19 14.64 4.78 18.12
C ALA A 19 13.91 6.14 18.18
N LEU A 20 13.77 6.69 19.37
CA LEU A 20 13.22 8.02 19.62
C LEU A 20 14.13 8.79 20.57
N GLN A 21 15.34 9.10 20.12
CA GLN A 21 16.18 10.12 20.77
C GLN A 21 17.30 10.56 19.82
N ILE A 22 17.04 11.46 18.90
CA ILE A 22 18.02 12.45 18.37
C ILE A 22 17.22 13.58 17.71
N TYR A 23 16.63 14.47 18.50
CA TYR A 23 16.23 15.81 18.05
C TYR A 23 16.19 16.73 19.27
N SER A 24 17.35 17.08 19.81
CA SER A 24 17.49 18.30 20.59
C SER A 24 18.98 18.59 20.71
N LEU A 25 19.42 19.61 20.01
CA LEU A 25 20.58 20.45 20.33
C LEU A 25 21.16 21.02 19.02
N MET A 26 20.64 22.15 18.62
CA MET A 26 21.45 23.23 18.05
C MET A 26 20.60 24.46 17.85
N LYS A 27 20.45 25.22 18.92
CA LYS A 27 20.21 26.67 18.85
C LYS A 27 21.50 27.37 19.25
N LEU A 28 21.80 28.41 18.51
CA LEU A 28 22.65 29.54 18.84
C LEU A 28 24.09 29.50 18.31
N LYS A 29 24.35 30.31 17.27
CA LYS A 29 25.31 31.45 17.25
C LYS A 29 25.41 31.99 15.83
N THR A 30 24.82 33.12 15.62
CA THR A 30 25.37 34.49 15.45
C THR A 30 25.86 34.81 14.02
N LEU A 31 25.04 35.57 13.33
CA LEU A 31 25.31 36.92 12.73
C LEU A 31 26.80 37.28 12.67
N ILE A 32 27.37 37.34 11.47
CA ILE A 32 28.35 38.36 10.95
C ILE A 32 28.75 37.94 9.54
N CYS A 33 28.61 38.87 8.65
CA CYS A 33 29.16 39.18 7.34
C CYS A 33 28.16 39.15 6.19
N ALA A 34 27.44 40.24 6.11
CA ALA A 34 27.06 40.82 4.81
C ALA A 34 28.31 41.27 4.04
N THR A 35 28.20 41.20 2.73
CA THR A 35 29.14 41.70 1.69
C THR A 35 30.27 40.76 1.31
N THR A 36 29.93 39.81 0.40
CA THR A 36 30.76 39.54 -0.78
C THR A 36 29.89 38.94 -1.90
N ALA A 37 29.63 39.82 -2.87
CA ALA A 37 29.61 39.55 -4.31
C ALA A 37 28.79 38.33 -4.79
N PHE A 38 27.59 38.56 -5.14
CA PHE A 38 27.01 38.56 -6.49
C PHE A 38 27.99 38.04 -7.60
N TRP A 39 28.19 36.71 -7.56
CA TRP A 39 28.56 35.92 -8.70
C TRP A 39 27.98 34.50 -8.50
N ALA A 40 26.66 34.45 -8.47
CA ALA A 40 25.97 33.18 -8.70
C ALA A 40 26.09 32.90 -10.21
N CYS A 41 27.15 32.23 -10.60
CA CYS A 41 27.10 31.43 -11.80
C CYS A 41 25.85 30.60 -11.75
N CYS A 42 24.92 30.86 -12.65
CA CYS A 42 23.93 29.88 -13.06
C CYS A 42 24.69 28.66 -13.61
N SER A 43 25.17 27.82 -12.72
CA SER A 43 25.42 26.43 -13.05
C SER A 43 24.05 25.82 -13.30
N CYS A 44 23.57 25.90 -14.55
CA CYS A 44 22.69 24.88 -15.05
C CYS A 44 23.46 23.57 -14.97
N THR A 45 23.47 22.94 -13.83
CA THR A 45 23.73 21.53 -13.77
C THR A 45 22.55 20.91 -14.52
N SER A 46 22.77 20.61 -15.80
CA SER A 46 21.99 19.53 -16.44
C SER A 46 22.27 18.33 -15.56
N GLY A 47 21.35 18.07 -14.62
CA GLY A 47 21.45 16.93 -13.72
C GLY A 47 21.54 15.70 -14.60
N GLU A 48 22.68 15.03 -14.56
CA GLU A 48 22.83 13.74 -15.21
C GLU A 48 21.80 12.82 -14.57
N LEU A 49 20.88 12.26 -15.38
CA LEU A 49 19.83 11.40 -14.90
C LEU A 49 20.47 10.17 -14.22
N SER A 50 19.98 9.86 -13.04
CA SER A 50 20.35 8.63 -12.35
C SER A 50 19.75 7.42 -13.09
N PRO A 51 20.37 6.24 -13.08
CA PRO A 51 19.76 5.04 -13.65
C PRO A 51 18.33 4.76 -13.17
N VAL A 52 17.97 5.15 -11.96
CA VAL A 52 16.62 5.00 -11.41
C VAL A 52 15.59 5.90 -12.12
N ASP A 53 16.01 7.02 -12.69
CA ASP A 53 15.12 7.94 -13.42
C ASP A 53 14.65 7.39 -14.77
N TYR A 54 15.29 6.32 -15.25
CA TYR A 54 14.88 5.59 -16.47
C TYR A 54 13.93 4.43 -16.19
N VAL A 55 13.63 4.14 -14.92
CA VAL A 55 12.70 3.06 -14.55
C VAL A 55 11.27 3.56 -14.74
N ASP A 56 10.54 2.93 -15.66
CA ASP A 56 9.11 3.13 -15.84
C ASP A 56 8.35 1.88 -15.33
N PRO A 57 7.71 1.95 -14.14
CA PRO A 57 6.97 0.82 -13.60
C PRO A 57 5.73 0.41 -14.41
N PHE A 58 5.26 1.24 -15.34
CA PHE A 58 4.12 0.86 -16.20
C PHE A 58 4.50 -0.05 -17.36
N ILE A 59 5.79 -0.23 -17.65
CA ILE A 59 6.23 -1.17 -18.69
C ILE A 59 5.76 -2.59 -18.34
N GLY A 60 5.03 -3.22 -19.27
CA GLY A 60 4.51 -4.57 -19.11
C GLY A 60 3.20 -4.68 -18.33
N THR A 61 2.60 -3.57 -17.87
CA THR A 61 1.33 -3.60 -17.11
C THR A 61 0.10 -3.75 -18.01
N GLY A 62 0.24 -3.63 -19.31
CA GLY A 62 -0.82 -3.86 -20.28
C GLY A 62 -0.58 -5.10 -21.14
N PHE A 63 -1.58 -5.47 -21.94
CA PHE A 63 -1.57 -6.64 -22.80
C PHE A 63 -1.22 -7.91 -21.98
N HIS A 64 -0.23 -8.68 -22.36
CA HIS A 64 0.20 -9.91 -21.67
C HIS A 64 1.55 -9.73 -20.93
N GLY A 65 1.84 -8.55 -20.44
CA GLY A 65 3.13 -8.29 -19.79
C GLY A 65 3.22 -8.79 -18.35
N HIS A 66 2.07 -8.90 -17.67
CA HIS A 66 1.94 -9.48 -16.32
C HIS A 66 2.80 -8.80 -15.25
N THR A 67 2.97 -7.47 -15.35
CA THR A 67 3.65 -6.67 -14.34
C THR A 67 2.68 -5.75 -13.63
N TYR A 68 3.10 -5.15 -12.53
CA TYR A 68 2.32 -4.19 -11.75
C TYR A 68 3.14 -2.90 -11.53
N PRO A 69 2.48 -1.71 -11.43
CA PRO A 69 3.18 -0.43 -11.26
C PRO A 69 3.49 -0.07 -9.82
N GLY A 70 3.11 -0.92 -8.86
CA GLY A 70 3.19 -0.64 -7.44
C GLY A 70 4.60 -0.51 -6.89
N ALA A 71 4.68 0.00 -5.66
CA ALA A 71 5.93 0.19 -4.97
C ALA A 71 6.59 -1.15 -4.61
N THR A 72 7.84 -1.32 -5.00
CA THR A 72 8.64 -2.49 -4.65
C THR A 72 10.12 -2.09 -4.54
N VAL A 73 10.90 -2.85 -3.77
CA VAL A 73 12.36 -2.73 -3.71
C VAL A 73 13.00 -4.06 -4.09
N PRO A 74 14.23 -4.08 -4.62
CA PRO A 74 14.90 -5.31 -4.99
C PRO A 74 14.91 -6.31 -3.84
N PHE A 75 14.42 -7.55 -4.12
CA PHE A 75 14.32 -8.66 -3.17
C PHE A 75 13.45 -8.39 -1.93
N GLY A 76 12.56 -7.38 -1.99
CA GLY A 76 11.62 -7.12 -0.91
C GLY A 76 10.54 -8.20 -0.81
N ALA A 77 10.11 -8.52 0.41
CA ALA A 77 8.96 -9.40 0.67
C ALA A 77 7.63 -8.67 0.45
N VAL A 78 7.65 -7.34 0.33
CA VAL A 78 6.46 -6.51 0.12
C VAL A 78 6.47 -5.93 -1.30
N GLN A 79 5.41 -6.23 -2.05
CA GLN A 79 5.09 -5.66 -3.35
C GLN A 79 3.73 -4.99 -3.22
N LEU A 80 3.73 -3.69 -2.90
CA LEU A 80 2.52 -2.92 -2.59
C LEU A 80 1.96 -2.26 -3.84
N SER A 81 0.85 -2.79 -4.36
CA SER A 81 0.30 -2.39 -5.66
C SER A 81 -1.23 -2.31 -5.65
N PRO A 82 -1.84 -1.51 -6.54
CA PRO A 82 -3.27 -1.58 -6.77
C PRO A 82 -3.67 -2.89 -7.45
N ASP A 83 -4.83 -3.42 -7.05
CA ASP A 83 -5.49 -4.55 -7.72
C ASP A 83 -6.68 -4.04 -8.51
N THR A 84 -6.63 -4.19 -9.84
CA THR A 84 -7.70 -3.77 -10.74
C THR A 84 -8.62 -4.92 -11.12
N ARG A 85 -8.09 -6.13 -11.24
CA ARG A 85 -8.83 -7.36 -11.58
C ARG A 85 -8.45 -8.52 -10.66
N ALA A 86 -9.31 -9.54 -10.66
CA ALA A 86 -9.03 -10.86 -10.12
C ALA A 86 -9.58 -11.91 -11.08
N GLY A 87 -9.03 -13.12 -11.07
CA GLY A 87 -9.49 -14.24 -11.91
C GLY A 87 -9.26 -14.02 -13.42
N ASN A 88 -8.28 -13.22 -13.80
CA ASN A 88 -7.98 -12.93 -15.20
C ASN A 88 -6.49 -13.09 -15.51
N TRP A 89 -6.16 -13.93 -16.48
CA TRP A 89 -4.77 -14.23 -16.82
C TRP A 89 -3.97 -13.01 -17.29
N ASP A 90 -4.58 -12.08 -18.05
CA ASP A 90 -3.90 -10.85 -18.49
C ASP A 90 -3.50 -9.92 -17.33
N ALA A 91 -4.20 -10.02 -16.22
CA ALA A 91 -3.94 -9.28 -14.98
C ALA A 91 -3.46 -10.18 -13.85
N CYS A 92 -2.67 -11.21 -14.15
CA CYS A 92 -2.23 -12.17 -13.14
C CYS A 92 -1.34 -11.56 -12.05
N SER A 93 -0.80 -10.36 -12.27
CA SER A 93 -0.11 -9.55 -11.27
C SER A 93 -1.03 -8.64 -10.44
N GLY A 94 -2.36 -8.78 -10.56
CA GLY A 94 -3.37 -7.96 -9.89
C GLY A 94 -3.76 -6.68 -10.62
N TYR A 95 -2.89 -6.12 -11.43
CA TYR A 95 -3.10 -4.87 -12.18
C TYR A 95 -3.13 -5.10 -13.69
N HIS A 96 -4.00 -4.33 -14.39
CA HIS A 96 -3.95 -4.23 -15.84
C HIS A 96 -4.20 -2.80 -16.31
N TYR A 97 -3.32 -2.26 -17.15
CA TYR A 97 -3.31 -0.85 -17.58
C TYR A 97 -4.61 -0.39 -18.25
N ASN A 98 -5.37 -1.25 -18.91
CA ASN A 98 -6.63 -0.87 -19.56
C ASN A 98 -7.79 -0.69 -18.57
N ASP A 99 -7.59 -0.98 -17.28
CA ASP A 99 -8.65 -0.85 -16.28
C ASP A 99 -8.79 0.60 -15.80
N THR A 100 -10.00 0.95 -15.43
CA THR A 100 -10.35 2.28 -14.91
C THR A 100 -10.94 2.24 -13.51
N THR A 101 -10.93 1.06 -12.90
CA THR A 101 -11.38 0.82 -11.53
C THR A 101 -10.37 -0.06 -10.81
N LEU A 102 -10.22 0.15 -9.50
CA LEU A 102 -9.39 -0.70 -8.63
C LEU A 102 -10.17 -1.16 -7.40
N LYS A 103 -9.82 -2.32 -6.88
CA LYS A 103 -10.44 -2.93 -5.69
C LYS A 103 -9.83 -2.39 -4.40
N GLY A 104 -8.55 -2.12 -4.41
CA GLY A 104 -7.75 -1.68 -3.27
C GLY A 104 -6.27 -1.88 -3.55
N PHE A 105 -5.48 -1.96 -2.50
CA PHE A 105 -4.02 -2.11 -2.54
C PHE A 105 -3.63 -3.32 -1.72
N SER A 106 -3.12 -4.37 -2.37
CA SER A 106 -2.59 -5.55 -1.68
C SER A 106 -1.06 -5.53 -1.61
N HIS A 107 -0.46 -6.43 -0.83
CA HIS A 107 0.92 -6.29 -0.39
C HIS A 107 1.87 -7.31 -0.99
N THR A 108 1.34 -8.29 -1.72
CA THR A 108 2.13 -9.33 -2.36
C THR A 108 1.69 -9.55 -3.79
N HIS A 109 2.62 -9.51 -4.74
CA HIS A 109 2.35 -9.68 -6.15
C HIS A 109 3.50 -10.41 -6.85
N LEU A 110 3.16 -11.28 -7.79
CA LEU A 110 4.11 -11.82 -8.75
C LEU A 110 4.25 -10.86 -9.95
N SER A 111 5.41 -10.80 -10.56
CA SER A 111 5.69 -9.96 -11.72
C SER A 111 6.27 -10.76 -12.87
N GLY A 112 5.66 -10.65 -14.05
CA GLY A 112 6.14 -11.27 -15.28
C GLY A 112 6.00 -12.79 -15.35
N THR A 113 5.23 -13.41 -14.44
CA THR A 113 5.19 -14.88 -14.32
C THR A 113 4.12 -15.55 -15.18
N GLY A 114 3.04 -14.84 -15.53
CA GLY A 114 1.87 -15.45 -16.17
C GLY A 114 1.12 -16.45 -15.27
N CYS A 115 1.38 -16.42 -13.97
CA CYS A 115 0.66 -17.20 -12.95
C CYS A 115 -0.10 -16.25 -12.05
N ILE A 116 -1.37 -16.55 -11.78
CA ILE A 116 -2.18 -15.78 -10.85
C ILE A 116 -1.96 -16.38 -9.47
N ASP A 117 -1.43 -15.58 -8.54
CA ASP A 117 -1.20 -15.97 -7.16
C ASP A 117 -0.96 -14.72 -6.29
N LEU A 118 -1.05 -14.87 -4.96
CA LEU A 118 -0.82 -13.80 -3.98
C LEU A 118 -1.98 -12.79 -3.88
N GLY A 119 -1.69 -11.49 -3.74
CA GLY A 119 -2.73 -10.49 -3.46
C GLY A 119 -3.12 -10.45 -1.98
N ASP A 120 -2.15 -10.75 -1.10
CA ASP A 120 -2.40 -10.82 0.33
C ASP A 120 -2.68 -9.44 0.92
N ILE A 121 -3.67 -9.42 1.83
CA ILE A 121 -4.01 -8.31 2.70
C ILE A 121 -4.36 -7.05 1.91
N LEU A 122 -5.61 -6.96 1.45
CA LEU A 122 -6.10 -5.79 0.72
C LEU A 122 -6.47 -4.66 1.67
N PHE A 123 -5.97 -3.46 1.37
CA PHE A 123 -6.38 -2.21 2.02
C PHE A 123 -7.15 -1.33 1.04
N ARG A 124 -8.34 -0.87 1.46
CA ARG A 124 -9.15 0.04 0.66
C ARG A 124 -9.55 1.25 1.49
N PRO A 125 -9.04 2.47 1.18
CA PRO A 125 -9.55 3.69 1.78
C PRO A 125 -10.93 4.03 1.19
N THR A 126 -11.83 4.56 2.01
CA THR A 126 -13.17 5.00 1.59
C THR A 126 -13.68 6.18 2.41
N THR A 127 -14.50 7.03 1.79
CA THR A 127 -15.23 8.11 2.48
C THR A 127 -16.62 7.66 2.94
N LEU A 128 -16.99 6.43 2.68
CA LEU A 128 -18.24 5.84 3.12
C LEU A 128 -18.05 5.14 4.46
N LYS A 129 -19.14 4.98 5.21
CA LYS A 129 -19.11 4.07 6.35
C LYS A 129 -18.80 2.67 5.83
N PRO A 130 -17.80 1.96 6.38
CA PRO A 130 -17.51 0.61 5.97
C PRO A 130 -18.72 -0.29 6.21
N ASP A 131 -19.27 -0.81 5.15
CA ASP A 131 -20.25 -1.89 5.22
C ASP A 131 -19.49 -3.17 4.86
N LEU A 132 -19.29 -4.02 5.86
CA LEU A 132 -18.54 -5.27 5.71
C LEU A 132 -19.42 -6.39 5.12
N THR A 133 -20.57 -6.07 4.52
CA THR A 133 -21.30 -7.04 3.71
C THR A 133 -20.52 -7.34 2.43
N THR A 134 -20.68 -8.56 1.93
CA THR A 134 -19.93 -9.06 0.78
C THR A 134 -20.00 -8.14 -0.45
N GLU A 135 -21.10 -7.43 -0.64
CA GLU A 135 -21.31 -6.57 -1.81
C GLU A 135 -20.54 -5.23 -1.72
N SER A 136 -20.45 -4.63 -0.53
CA SER A 136 -19.82 -3.32 -0.39
C SER A 136 -18.29 -3.38 -0.38
N ILE A 137 -17.71 -4.44 0.16
CA ILE A 137 -16.24 -4.66 0.15
C ILE A 137 -15.72 -4.78 -1.29
N TYR A 138 -16.52 -5.36 -2.18
CA TYR A 138 -16.09 -5.62 -3.56
C TYR A 138 -16.43 -4.51 -4.56
N GLN A 139 -17.03 -3.39 -4.12
CA GLN A 139 -17.28 -2.26 -5.03
C GLN A 139 -15.96 -1.58 -5.40
N PRO A 140 -15.50 -1.66 -6.64
CA PRO A 140 -14.24 -1.05 -7.06
C PRO A 140 -14.36 0.48 -7.10
N ALA A 141 -13.26 1.17 -6.81
CA ALA A 141 -13.17 2.62 -6.92
C ALA A 141 -12.69 3.04 -8.32
N ALA A 142 -13.35 4.01 -8.95
CA ALA A 142 -12.91 4.52 -10.24
C ALA A 142 -11.64 5.38 -10.10
N PHE A 143 -10.73 5.26 -11.08
CA PHE A 143 -9.53 6.08 -11.19
C PHE A 143 -9.26 6.49 -12.64
N SER A 144 -8.19 7.23 -12.86
CA SER A 144 -7.72 7.63 -14.20
C SER A 144 -6.21 7.59 -14.24
N HIS A 145 -5.64 7.10 -15.32
CA HIS A 145 -4.19 7.14 -15.55
C HIS A 145 -3.61 8.56 -15.60
N LYS A 146 -4.46 9.60 -15.78
CA LYS A 146 -4.04 11.01 -15.67
C LYS A 146 -3.74 11.44 -14.23
N ASP A 147 -4.34 10.73 -13.27
CA ASP A 147 -4.23 10.99 -11.84
C ASP A 147 -3.48 9.84 -11.14
N GLU A 148 -2.75 9.04 -11.91
CA GLU A 148 -1.92 7.91 -11.49
C GLU A 148 -0.46 8.23 -11.81
N ASP A 149 0.44 7.91 -10.90
CA ASP A 149 1.88 8.11 -11.06
C ASP A 149 2.66 7.00 -10.37
N ALA A 150 3.77 6.56 -10.99
CA ALA A 150 4.63 5.54 -10.45
C ALA A 150 6.09 5.82 -10.76
N SER A 151 6.95 5.52 -9.81
CA SER A 151 8.41 5.53 -9.96
C SER A 151 9.01 4.41 -9.12
N ALA A 152 10.29 4.13 -9.25
CA ALA A 152 10.94 3.08 -8.49
C ALA A 152 10.68 3.21 -6.98
N GLY A 153 9.98 2.25 -6.39
CA GLY A 153 9.63 2.22 -4.96
C GLY A 153 8.50 3.16 -4.53
N TYR A 154 7.79 3.77 -5.46
CA TYR A 154 6.66 4.67 -5.17
C TYR A 154 5.54 4.50 -6.18
N TYR A 155 4.30 4.62 -5.68
CA TYR A 155 3.08 4.65 -6.49
C TYR A 155 2.08 5.63 -5.89
N SER A 156 1.31 6.31 -6.73
CA SER A 156 0.17 7.12 -6.27
C SER A 156 -0.99 7.11 -7.26
N VAL A 157 -2.20 7.30 -6.74
CA VAL A 157 -3.44 7.41 -7.53
C VAL A 157 -4.50 8.23 -6.80
N VAL A 158 -5.39 8.85 -7.55
CA VAL A 158 -6.59 9.51 -7.00
C VAL A 158 -7.83 8.68 -7.30
N LEU A 159 -8.56 8.27 -6.24
CA LEU A 159 -9.87 7.62 -6.33
C LEU A 159 -10.91 8.70 -6.60
N LYS A 160 -11.50 8.69 -7.81
CA LYS A 160 -12.26 9.83 -8.36
C LYS A 160 -13.50 10.22 -7.56
N GLU A 161 -14.38 9.26 -7.31
CA GLU A 161 -15.66 9.55 -6.66
C GLU A 161 -15.50 9.93 -5.20
N GLU A 162 -14.50 9.37 -4.56
CA GLU A 162 -14.21 9.59 -3.15
C GLU A 162 -13.26 10.76 -2.93
N GLY A 163 -12.52 11.18 -3.96
CA GLY A 163 -11.53 12.26 -3.90
C GLY A 163 -10.33 11.93 -3.00
N ILE A 164 -10.05 10.65 -2.79
CA ILE A 164 -8.96 10.20 -1.93
C ILE A 164 -7.69 10.08 -2.77
N LYS A 165 -6.60 10.74 -2.34
CA LYS A 165 -5.27 10.45 -2.87
C LYS A 165 -4.63 9.35 -2.04
N ALA A 166 -4.26 8.24 -2.70
CA ALA A 166 -3.47 7.17 -2.14
C ALA A 166 -2.03 7.29 -2.63
N GLU A 167 -1.07 7.14 -1.72
CA GLU A 167 0.36 7.14 -1.99
C GLU A 167 1.00 5.95 -1.25
N LEU A 168 1.80 5.18 -1.96
CA LEU A 168 2.38 3.93 -1.49
C LEU A 168 3.90 3.97 -1.62
N THR A 169 4.60 3.43 -0.64
CA THR A 169 6.04 3.15 -0.71
C THR A 169 6.38 1.95 0.17
N VAL A 170 7.56 1.38 -0.02
CA VAL A 170 7.96 0.15 0.69
C VAL A 170 9.40 0.18 1.14
N THR A 171 9.70 -0.69 2.10
CA THR A 171 11.01 -1.24 2.39
C THR A 171 10.99 -2.74 2.10
N ALA A 172 12.07 -3.45 2.39
CA ALA A 172 12.12 -4.91 2.15
C ALA A 172 11.02 -5.69 2.89
N HIS A 173 10.58 -5.22 4.06
CA HIS A 173 9.64 -5.92 4.94
C HIS A 173 8.47 -5.05 5.43
N ALA A 174 8.33 -3.82 4.94
CA ALA A 174 7.25 -2.95 5.37
C ALA A 174 6.65 -2.18 4.20
N GLY A 175 5.32 -2.15 4.12
CA GLY A 175 4.57 -1.28 3.22
C GLY A 175 4.07 -0.05 3.97
N MET A 176 4.16 1.12 3.36
CA MET A 176 3.60 2.35 3.91
C MET A 176 2.55 2.91 2.96
N HIS A 177 1.37 3.14 3.51
CA HIS A 177 0.29 3.86 2.84
C HIS A 177 0.17 5.26 3.41
N ARG A 178 -0.05 6.23 2.54
CA ARG A 178 -0.47 7.57 2.91
C ARG A 178 -1.76 7.91 2.18
N TYR A 179 -2.84 8.08 2.94
CA TYR A 179 -4.14 8.44 2.39
C TYR A 179 -4.48 9.88 2.76
N THR A 180 -4.80 10.68 1.75
CA THR A 180 -5.30 12.05 1.92
C THR A 180 -6.78 12.07 1.58
N PHE A 181 -7.61 12.23 2.59
CA PHE A 181 -9.07 12.32 2.45
C PHE A 181 -9.53 13.77 2.22
N PRO A 182 -10.62 13.99 1.46
CA PRO A 182 -11.21 15.29 1.34
C PRO A 182 -11.68 15.84 2.69
N SER A 183 -11.64 17.16 2.84
CA SER A 183 -12.13 17.82 4.06
C SER A 183 -13.64 17.59 4.25
N GLY A 184 -14.06 17.34 5.48
CA GLY A 184 -15.47 17.17 5.83
C GLY A 184 -16.10 15.84 5.41
N LYS A 185 -15.33 14.91 4.89
CA LYS A 185 -15.76 13.53 4.62
C LYS A 185 -15.31 12.58 5.72
N GLU A 186 -16.03 11.49 5.89
CA GLU A 186 -15.52 10.39 6.73
C GLU A 186 -14.23 9.82 6.17
N ALA A 187 -13.35 9.38 7.04
CA ALA A 187 -12.11 8.72 6.67
C ALA A 187 -12.14 7.30 7.23
N SER A 188 -12.27 6.33 6.37
CA SER A 188 -12.35 4.91 6.76
C SER A 188 -11.43 4.06 5.88
N ILE A 189 -11.05 2.91 6.41
CA ILE A 189 -10.23 1.93 5.69
C ILE A 189 -10.85 0.55 5.91
N ILE A 190 -11.02 -0.19 4.83
CA ILE A 190 -11.39 -1.59 4.86
C ILE A 190 -10.10 -2.40 4.74
N ILE A 191 -9.92 -3.36 5.63
CA ILE A 191 -8.85 -4.37 5.58
C ILE A 191 -9.54 -5.70 5.26
N ASP A 192 -9.20 -6.29 4.13
CA ASP A 192 -9.82 -7.53 3.66
C ASP A 192 -8.77 -8.64 3.51
N LEU A 193 -8.91 -9.68 4.31
CA LEU A 193 -8.09 -10.88 4.27
C LEU A 193 -8.66 -11.96 3.35
N THR A 194 -9.84 -11.74 2.80
CA THR A 194 -10.48 -12.67 1.87
C THR A 194 -10.27 -12.33 0.41
N HIS A 195 -9.62 -11.20 0.15
CA HIS A 195 -9.21 -10.81 -1.20
C HIS A 195 -8.24 -11.84 -1.78
N LEU A 196 -8.48 -12.22 -3.02
CA LEU A 196 -7.69 -13.17 -3.82
C LEU A 196 -7.57 -12.64 -5.24
N LEU A 197 -6.46 -12.94 -5.90
CA LEU A 197 -6.28 -12.64 -7.33
C LEU A 197 -6.88 -13.73 -8.21
N ASP A 198 -6.97 -14.97 -7.74
CA ASP A 198 -7.61 -16.11 -8.44
C ASP A 198 -8.31 -17.05 -7.44
N ASN A 199 -8.49 -18.30 -7.87
CA ASN A 199 -9.12 -19.41 -7.15
C ASN A 199 -8.19 -20.03 -6.08
N GLU A 200 -7.38 -19.25 -5.43
CA GLU A 200 -6.61 -19.67 -4.26
C GLU A 200 -7.57 -20.08 -3.13
N TYR A 201 -7.08 -20.87 -2.23
CA TYR A 201 -7.88 -21.32 -1.09
C TYR A 201 -7.34 -20.72 0.21
N ILE A 202 -8.20 -20.05 0.96
CA ILE A 202 -7.87 -19.54 2.29
C ILE A 202 -8.23 -20.61 3.31
N TYR A 203 -7.24 -21.15 4.00
CA TYR A 203 -7.44 -22.11 5.09
C TYR A 203 -7.82 -21.41 6.38
N GLU A 204 -7.13 -20.32 6.70
CA GLU A 204 -7.27 -19.58 7.94
C GLU A 204 -7.02 -18.10 7.66
N ALA A 205 -7.75 -17.24 8.35
CA ALA A 205 -7.52 -15.81 8.39
C ALA A 205 -8.02 -15.26 9.72
N GLU A 206 -7.24 -14.39 10.35
CA GLU A 206 -7.55 -13.81 11.65
C GLU A 206 -7.13 -12.35 11.69
N LEU A 207 -7.94 -11.53 12.35
CA LEU A 207 -7.66 -10.11 12.63
C LEU A 207 -7.92 -9.82 14.09
N GLU A 208 -7.04 -9.05 14.71
CA GLU A 208 -7.18 -8.61 16.09
C GLU A 208 -6.74 -7.14 16.24
N GLN A 209 -7.49 -6.36 17.01
CA GLN A 209 -7.05 -5.06 17.46
C GLN A 209 -6.16 -5.22 18.69
N THR A 210 -4.88 -4.95 18.58
CA THR A 210 -3.89 -5.11 19.65
C THR A 210 -3.59 -3.81 20.40
N ALA A 211 -3.85 -2.65 19.76
CA ALA A 211 -3.75 -1.35 20.43
C ALA A 211 -4.80 -0.37 19.86
N ALA A 212 -4.88 0.83 20.44
CA ALA A 212 -5.81 1.87 19.97
C ALA A 212 -5.61 2.29 18.51
N ASN A 213 -4.44 2.04 17.95
CA ASN A 213 -4.07 2.37 16.56
C ASN A 213 -3.34 1.22 15.86
N GLU A 214 -3.55 -0.01 16.30
CA GLU A 214 -2.84 -1.17 15.77
C GLU A 214 -3.78 -2.35 15.59
N ILE A 215 -3.63 -3.02 14.45
CA ILE A 215 -4.29 -4.28 14.10
C ILE A 215 -3.21 -5.28 13.71
N THR A 216 -3.32 -6.47 14.25
CA THR A 216 -2.54 -7.63 13.81
C THR A 216 -3.40 -8.60 13.05
N GLY A 217 -2.80 -9.40 12.21
CA GLY A 217 -3.53 -10.43 11.50
C GLY A 217 -2.63 -11.51 10.93
N MET A 218 -3.28 -12.57 10.55
CA MET A 218 -2.68 -13.72 9.91
C MET A 218 -3.58 -14.24 8.81
N ARG A 219 -2.98 -14.71 7.74
CA ARG A 219 -3.64 -15.42 6.66
C ARG A 219 -2.82 -16.62 6.24
N ARG A 220 -3.49 -17.77 6.08
CA ARG A 220 -2.91 -18.99 5.51
C ARG A 220 -3.64 -19.35 4.25
N THR A 221 -2.93 -19.43 3.15
CA THR A 221 -3.47 -19.71 1.82
C THR A 221 -2.80 -20.91 1.17
N ARG A 222 -3.44 -21.40 0.13
CA ARG A 222 -2.89 -22.30 -0.86
C ARG A 222 -3.06 -21.65 -2.23
N GLY A 223 -1.97 -21.56 -2.96
CA GLY A 223 -1.90 -21.12 -4.34
C GLY A 223 -0.82 -21.94 -5.02
N TRP A 224 0.21 -21.30 -5.52
CA TRP A 224 1.39 -21.98 -6.06
C TRP A 224 2.12 -22.83 -5.03
N THR A 225 2.13 -22.41 -3.79
CA THR A 225 2.59 -23.24 -2.66
C THR A 225 1.40 -23.84 -1.92
N ASP A 226 1.57 -25.05 -1.36
CA ASP A 226 0.51 -25.73 -0.60
C ASP A 226 0.19 -25.04 0.73
N ASN A 227 1.13 -24.29 1.28
CA ASN A 227 0.96 -23.57 2.54
C ASN A 227 1.77 -22.29 2.53
N GLN A 228 1.07 -21.18 2.36
CA GLN A 228 1.63 -19.84 2.51
C GLN A 228 1.08 -19.22 3.78
N TYR A 229 1.97 -18.74 4.63
CA TYR A 229 1.60 -18.02 5.86
C TYR A 229 2.05 -16.57 5.74
N VAL A 230 1.12 -15.66 5.94
CA VAL A 230 1.39 -14.22 6.00
C VAL A 230 0.94 -13.70 7.36
N TYR A 231 1.89 -13.16 8.12
CA TYR A 231 1.62 -12.46 9.38
C TYR A 231 1.93 -10.99 9.20
N PHE A 232 1.09 -10.12 9.76
CA PHE A 232 1.31 -8.69 9.63
C PHE A 232 0.90 -7.91 10.88
N VAL A 233 1.48 -6.71 11.00
CA VAL A 233 1.07 -5.67 11.94
C VAL A 233 0.77 -4.41 11.14
N ALA A 234 -0.43 -3.89 11.26
CA ALA A 234 -0.85 -2.62 10.68
C ALA A 234 -0.89 -1.54 11.77
N GLN A 235 0.05 -0.60 11.71
CA GLN A 235 0.11 0.51 12.65
C GLN A 235 -0.38 1.80 11.97
N PHE A 236 -1.37 2.43 12.58
CA PHE A 236 -1.98 3.65 12.08
C PHE A 236 -1.41 4.89 12.79
N SER A 237 -1.34 6.00 12.08
CA SER A 237 -0.80 7.26 12.61
C SER A 237 -1.67 7.92 13.69
N LYS A 238 -2.90 7.44 13.86
CA LYS A 238 -3.86 7.93 14.87
C LYS A 238 -4.67 6.77 15.44
N PRO A 239 -5.17 6.90 16.67
CA PRO A 239 -6.14 5.96 17.23
C PRO A 239 -7.41 5.87 16.37
N PHE A 240 -8.03 4.71 16.37
CA PHE A 240 -9.32 4.47 15.72
C PHE A 240 -10.44 5.20 16.46
N GLN A 241 -11.40 5.78 15.72
CA GLN A 241 -12.64 6.28 16.28
C GLN A 241 -13.64 5.13 16.49
N ALA A 242 -13.66 4.19 15.55
CA ALA A 242 -14.45 2.97 15.62
C ALA A 242 -13.79 1.88 14.77
N ILE A 243 -14.04 0.64 15.11
CA ILE A 243 -13.62 -0.52 14.35
C ILE A 243 -14.73 -1.60 14.41
N ASP A 244 -15.08 -2.14 13.26
CA ASP A 244 -16.01 -3.24 13.11
C ASP A 244 -15.27 -4.42 12.48
N PHE A 245 -15.51 -5.64 12.96
CA PHE A 245 -14.94 -6.86 12.42
C PHE A 245 -16.02 -7.80 11.88
N ILE A 246 -15.70 -8.45 10.77
CA ILE A 246 -16.36 -9.69 10.34
C ILE A 246 -15.30 -10.80 10.32
N GLN A 247 -15.56 -11.86 11.06
CA GLN A 247 -14.73 -13.07 11.04
C GLN A 247 -15.64 -14.30 10.99
N ASN A 248 -15.75 -14.88 9.81
CA ASN A 248 -16.52 -16.10 9.60
C ASN A 248 -15.89 -16.94 8.48
N LYS A 249 -16.45 -18.12 8.18
CA LYS A 249 -15.90 -19.03 7.14
C LYS A 249 -15.85 -18.45 5.72
N LYS A 250 -16.53 -17.32 5.46
CA LYS A 250 -16.61 -16.72 4.13
C LYS A 250 -15.86 -15.40 4.03
N MET A 251 -15.66 -14.72 5.16
CA MET A 251 -15.07 -13.39 5.18
C MET A 251 -14.34 -13.12 6.49
N VAL A 252 -13.14 -12.58 6.36
CA VAL A 252 -12.36 -11.99 7.46
C VAL A 252 -11.93 -10.59 7.05
N ALA A 253 -12.56 -9.58 7.62
CA ALA A 253 -12.32 -8.20 7.29
C ALA A 253 -12.54 -7.28 8.49
N ALA A 254 -11.90 -6.11 8.47
CA ALA A 254 -12.12 -5.03 9.41
C ALA A 254 -12.47 -3.72 8.69
N GLY A 255 -13.47 -3.01 9.20
CA GLY A 255 -13.79 -1.64 8.81
C GLY A 255 -13.31 -0.67 9.87
N VAL A 256 -12.31 0.13 9.58
CA VAL A 256 -11.65 1.05 10.51
C VAL A 256 -12.09 2.48 10.21
N LYS A 257 -12.72 3.15 11.17
CA LYS A 257 -12.99 4.58 11.11
C LYS A 257 -11.85 5.36 11.78
N LEU A 258 -11.30 6.31 11.04
CA LEU A 258 -10.15 7.12 11.44
C LEU A 258 -10.54 8.49 11.99
#